data_a2c808adf59ad8143bda99c1969b221b
#
_entry.id   a2c808adf59ad8143bda99c1969b221b
#
_cell.length_a   1.000
_cell.length_b   1.000
_cell.length_c   1.000
_cell.angle_alpha   90.00
_cell.angle_beta   90.00
_cell.angle_gamma   90.00
#
_symmetry.space_group_name_H-M   'P 1'
#
loop_
_entity.id
_entity.type
_entity.pdbx_description
1 polymer ?
#
loop_
_entity_poly.entity_id
_entity_poly.type
_entity_poly.pdbx_seq_one_letter_code
_entity_poly.pdbx_strand_id
1 'polypeptide(L)'
;MGLGGLLQGDCLDRNAAAADAREHAAEALDRYHRRVLKRGKKIESPKLRRLHRLRIATKKLRYAAGFFSHLYPRGRSEPMLKALNDLQDVLGSINDCASAPALIDACARAARGPLRPQARTIIEHWNSAMLEERRRGLDEVWETFGKTERFWR
;
A
#
# COMPACT_ATOMS: atom_id res chain seq x y z
N MET A 1 12.27 -21.09 51.27
CA MET A 1 13.36 -20.63 50.40
C MET A 1 12.99 -20.96 48.97
N GLY A 2 12.39 -20.09 48.26
CA GLY A 2 12.95 -19.18 47.27
C GLY A 2 12.57 -19.63 45.88
N LEU A 3 11.22 -19.73 45.53
CA LEU A 3 10.73 -19.93 44.12
C LEU A 3 10.44 -18.58 43.40
N GLY A 4 10.76 -17.45 44.04
CA GLY A 4 10.44 -16.12 43.49
C GLY A 4 11.46 -15.53 42.51
N GLY A 5 12.67 -16.08 42.42
CA GLY A 5 13.76 -15.49 41.62
C GLY A 5 13.77 -15.92 40.15
N LEU A 6 13.23 -17.07 39.79
CA LEU A 6 13.21 -17.59 38.41
C LEU A 6 12.18 -16.92 37.51
N LEU A 7 11.06 -16.47 38.06
CA LEU A 7 9.99 -15.82 37.28
C LEU A 7 10.26 -14.34 36.95
N GLN A 8 11.10 -13.67 37.74
CA GLN A 8 11.47 -12.26 37.49
C GLN A 8 12.52 -12.09 36.38
N GLY A 9 13.45 -13.02 36.24
CA GLY A 9 14.44 -13.01 35.15
C GLY A 9 13.79 -13.19 33.78
N ASP A 10 12.90 -14.16 33.63
CA ASP A 10 12.17 -14.46 32.39
C ASP A 10 11.26 -13.29 31.91
N CYS A 11 10.70 -12.53 32.85
CA CYS A 11 9.83 -11.39 32.52
C CYS A 11 10.65 -10.16 32.06
N LEU A 12 11.81 -9.94 32.66
CA LEU A 12 12.74 -8.86 32.26
C LEU A 12 13.35 -9.12 30.90
N ASP A 13 13.75 -10.35 30.60
CA ASP A 13 14.28 -10.75 29.29
C ASP A 13 13.23 -10.64 28.18
N ARG A 14 11.99 -11.01 28.45
CA ARG A 14 10.88 -10.86 27.48
C ARG A 14 10.56 -9.40 27.19
N ASN A 15 10.60 -8.52 28.19
CA ASN A 15 10.34 -7.09 28.01
C ASN A 15 11.48 -6.42 27.24
N ALA A 16 12.72 -6.79 27.46
CA ALA A 16 13.88 -6.32 26.73
C ALA A 16 13.83 -6.78 25.26
N ALA A 17 13.53 -8.03 25.01
CA ALA A 17 13.36 -8.59 23.66
C ALA A 17 12.19 -7.94 22.91
N ALA A 18 11.08 -7.66 23.59
CA ALA A 18 9.94 -6.96 22.99
C ALA A 18 10.24 -5.49 22.66
N ALA A 19 11.05 -4.81 23.47
CA ALA A 19 11.50 -3.44 23.22
C ALA A 19 12.44 -3.40 22.00
N ASP A 20 13.42 -4.30 21.92
CA ASP A 20 14.32 -4.45 20.79
C ASP A 20 13.57 -4.78 19.48
N ALA A 21 12.59 -5.68 19.54
CA ALA A 21 11.73 -5.99 18.41
C ALA A 21 10.93 -4.78 17.91
N ARG A 22 10.42 -3.93 18.82
CA ARG A 22 9.72 -2.69 18.45
C ARG A 22 10.64 -1.67 17.81
N GLU A 23 11.86 -1.53 18.29
CA GLU A 23 12.86 -0.62 17.73
C GLU A 23 13.20 -1.02 16.29
N HIS A 24 13.52 -2.29 16.05
CA HIS A 24 13.78 -2.81 14.71
C HIS A 24 12.57 -2.68 13.78
N ALA A 25 11.35 -2.93 14.29
CA ALA A 25 10.12 -2.74 13.54
C ALA A 25 9.93 -1.27 13.13
N ALA A 26 10.14 -0.33 14.06
CA ALA A 26 10.02 1.10 13.81
C ALA A 26 11.02 1.58 12.74
N GLU A 27 12.27 1.14 12.80
CA GLU A 27 13.29 1.46 11.78
C GLU A 27 12.91 0.91 10.39
N ALA A 28 12.45 -0.33 10.33
CA ALA A 28 12.01 -0.95 9.08
C ALA A 28 10.80 -0.21 8.49
N LEU A 29 9.79 0.10 9.30
CA LEU A 29 8.59 0.83 8.89
C LEU A 29 8.92 2.25 8.43
N ASP A 30 9.83 2.95 9.12
CA ASP A 30 10.30 4.26 8.70
C ASP A 30 11.01 4.22 7.33
N ARG A 31 11.82 3.21 7.06
CA ARG A 31 12.46 3.04 5.74
C ARG A 31 11.42 2.86 4.63
N TYR A 32 10.41 2.02 4.85
CA TYR A 32 9.34 1.82 3.87
C TYR A 32 8.47 3.07 3.71
N HIS A 33 8.09 3.73 4.81
CA HIS A 33 7.31 4.96 4.79
C HIS A 33 8.02 6.09 4.03
N ARG A 34 9.30 6.36 4.33
CA ARG A 34 10.11 7.32 3.56
C ARG A 34 10.16 6.99 2.08
N ARG A 35 10.19 5.69 1.72
CA ARG A 35 10.20 5.25 0.33
C ARG A 35 8.87 5.55 -0.37
N VAL A 36 7.73 5.37 0.31
CA VAL A 36 6.40 5.75 -0.19
C VAL A 36 6.34 7.26 -0.41
N LEU A 37 6.70 8.07 0.59
CA LEU A 37 6.71 9.54 0.49
C LEU A 37 7.60 10.02 -0.67
N LYS A 38 8.81 9.45 -0.83
CA LYS A 38 9.71 9.79 -1.93
C LYS A 38 9.10 9.49 -3.31
N ARG A 39 8.34 8.40 -3.44
CA ARG A 39 7.69 8.01 -4.71
C ARG A 39 6.45 8.86 -5.00
N GLY A 40 5.74 9.33 -3.96
CA GLY A 40 4.55 10.17 -4.08
C GLY A 40 4.79 11.66 -4.29
N LYS A 41 6.04 12.17 -4.21
CA LYS A 41 6.38 13.61 -4.33
C LYS A 41 5.84 14.34 -5.58
N LYS A 42 5.43 13.63 -6.62
CA LYS A 42 4.91 14.18 -7.89
C LYS A 42 3.60 13.49 -8.26
N ILE A 43 2.72 13.35 -7.28
CA ILE A 43 1.44 12.65 -7.47
C ILE A 43 0.47 13.46 -8.32
N GLU A 44 0.57 14.79 -8.31
CA GLU A 44 -0.29 15.73 -9.05
C GLU A 44 -0.17 15.59 -10.60
N SER A 45 0.97 15.14 -11.10
CA SER A 45 1.17 14.88 -12.53
C SER A 45 1.84 13.53 -12.77
N PRO A 46 1.14 12.43 -12.50
CA PRO A 46 1.76 11.13 -12.44
C PRO A 46 1.82 10.48 -13.81
N LYS A 47 3.04 10.19 -14.28
CA LYS A 47 3.21 9.19 -15.34
C LYS A 47 2.85 7.80 -14.78
N LEU A 48 2.13 6.97 -15.53
CA LEU A 48 1.70 5.62 -15.12
C LEU A 48 2.84 4.77 -14.50
N ARG A 49 4.04 4.86 -15.07
CA ARG A 49 5.23 4.19 -14.54
C ARG A 49 5.60 4.65 -13.12
N ARG A 50 5.30 5.90 -12.75
CA ARG A 50 5.54 6.42 -11.38
C ARG A 50 4.50 5.89 -10.42
N LEU A 51 3.23 5.87 -10.82
CA LEU A 51 2.14 5.29 -10.03
C LEU A 51 2.36 3.81 -9.76
N HIS A 52 2.83 3.05 -10.75
CA HIS A 52 3.20 1.66 -10.57
C HIS A 52 4.31 1.48 -9.51
N ARG A 53 5.35 2.33 -9.54
CA ARG A 53 6.43 2.31 -8.52
C ARG A 53 5.92 2.72 -7.13
N LEU A 54 4.99 3.67 -7.04
CA LEU A 54 4.34 4.07 -5.81
C LEU A 54 3.51 2.91 -5.25
N ARG A 55 2.70 2.26 -6.09
CA ARG A 55 1.91 1.06 -5.74
C ARG A 55 2.78 -0.03 -5.13
N ILE A 56 3.92 -0.35 -5.74
CA ILE A 56 4.86 -1.34 -5.19
C ILE A 56 5.39 -0.91 -3.82
N ALA A 57 5.74 0.37 -3.64
CA ALA A 57 6.24 0.88 -2.37
C ALA A 57 5.16 0.83 -1.27
N THR A 58 3.93 1.25 -1.60
CA THR A 58 2.76 1.18 -0.70
C THR A 58 2.46 -0.25 -0.29
N LYS A 59 2.45 -1.18 -1.23
CA LYS A 59 2.26 -2.61 -0.97
C LYS A 59 3.27 -3.15 0.04
N LYS A 60 4.56 -2.80 -0.11
CA LYS A 60 5.63 -3.22 0.82
C LYS A 60 5.42 -2.63 2.22
N LEU A 61 5.09 -1.35 2.32
CA LEU A 61 4.79 -0.72 3.61
C LEU A 61 3.56 -1.36 4.26
N ARG A 62 2.50 -1.61 3.51
CA ARG A 62 1.27 -2.23 4.02
C ARG A 62 1.54 -3.62 4.63
N TYR A 63 2.29 -4.47 3.93
CA TYR A 63 2.64 -5.79 4.46
C TYR A 63 3.51 -5.69 5.71
N ALA A 64 4.51 -4.82 5.71
CA ALA A 64 5.35 -4.62 6.88
C ALA A 64 4.54 -4.05 8.06
N ALA A 65 3.67 -3.06 7.82
CA ALA A 65 2.80 -2.48 8.84
C ALA A 65 1.82 -3.52 9.40
N GLY A 66 1.21 -4.34 8.55
CA GLY A 66 0.34 -5.45 8.99
C GLY A 66 1.09 -6.48 9.83
N PHE A 67 2.30 -6.86 9.41
CA PHE A 67 3.12 -7.81 10.15
C PHE A 67 3.52 -7.27 11.54
N PHE A 68 3.99 -6.04 11.60
CA PHE A 68 4.45 -5.45 12.86
C PHE A 68 3.34 -4.84 13.72
N SER A 69 2.11 -4.71 13.21
CA SER A 69 0.98 -4.13 13.96
C SER A 69 0.71 -4.84 15.28
N HIS A 70 0.99 -6.14 15.36
CA HIS A 70 0.80 -6.96 16.56
C HIS A 70 1.69 -6.56 17.74
N LEU A 71 2.77 -5.82 17.48
CA LEU A 71 3.65 -5.28 18.52
C LEU A 71 3.09 -4.01 19.18
N TYR A 72 1.98 -3.48 18.66
CA TYR A 72 1.38 -2.22 19.08
C TYR A 72 -0.11 -2.38 19.42
N PRO A 73 -0.70 -1.50 20.25
CA PRO A 73 -2.13 -1.53 20.52
C PRO A 73 -2.95 -1.38 19.23
N ARG A 74 -4.01 -2.18 19.08
CA ARG A 74 -4.86 -2.23 17.87
C ARG A 74 -5.39 -0.86 17.47
N GLY A 75 -5.97 -0.10 18.39
CA GLY A 75 -6.52 1.22 18.09
C GLY A 75 -5.50 2.23 17.57
N ARG A 76 -4.19 1.99 17.80
CA ARG A 76 -3.11 2.85 17.31
C ARG A 76 -2.68 2.48 15.88
N SER A 77 -2.74 1.21 15.50
CA SER A 77 -2.30 0.74 14.18
C SER A 77 -3.40 0.80 13.11
N GLU A 78 -4.66 0.66 13.49
CA GLU A 78 -5.80 0.61 12.57
C GLU A 78 -5.90 1.82 11.61
N PRO A 79 -5.76 3.09 12.05
CA PRO A 79 -5.86 4.23 11.14
C PRO A 79 -4.83 4.19 10.01
N MET A 80 -3.58 3.87 10.32
CA MET A 80 -2.53 3.75 9.31
C MET A 80 -2.74 2.56 8.38
N LEU A 81 -3.18 1.42 8.89
CA LEU A 81 -3.49 0.25 8.08
C LEU A 81 -4.65 0.54 7.12
N LYS A 82 -5.69 1.24 7.60
CA LYS A 82 -6.79 1.69 6.74
C LYS A 82 -6.31 2.63 5.64
N ALA A 83 -5.56 3.67 5.98
CA ALA A 83 -5.05 4.63 5.00
C ALA A 83 -4.16 3.96 3.94
N LEU A 84 -3.35 2.97 4.33
CA LEU A 84 -2.54 2.17 3.41
C LEU A 84 -3.37 1.27 2.49
N ASN A 85 -4.48 0.69 3.00
CA ASN A 85 -5.40 -0.10 2.19
C ASN A 85 -6.10 0.80 1.16
N ASP A 86 -6.68 1.92 1.59
CA ASP A 86 -7.38 2.86 0.72
C ASP A 86 -6.44 3.36 -0.40
N LEU A 87 -5.21 3.76 -0.05
CA LEU A 87 -4.19 4.17 -1.03
C LEU A 87 -3.81 3.04 -1.99
N GLN A 88 -3.68 1.81 -1.50
CA GLN A 88 -3.33 0.66 -2.33
C GLN A 88 -4.46 0.30 -3.30
N ASP A 89 -5.72 0.41 -2.88
CA ASP A 89 -6.88 0.07 -3.69
C ASP A 89 -7.04 1.06 -4.86
N VAL A 90 -6.86 2.36 -4.60
CA VAL A 90 -6.89 3.37 -5.66
C VAL A 90 -5.72 3.18 -6.63
N LEU A 91 -4.50 2.97 -6.14
CA LEU A 91 -3.32 2.70 -6.98
C LEU A 91 -3.47 1.37 -7.76
N GLY A 92 -4.13 0.38 -7.19
CA GLY A 92 -4.48 -0.89 -7.84
C GLY A 92 -5.42 -0.66 -9.01
N SER A 93 -6.54 0.01 -8.78
CA SER A 93 -7.53 0.36 -9.80
C SER A 93 -6.91 1.13 -10.97
N ILE A 94 -6.05 2.13 -10.68
CA ILE A 94 -5.34 2.88 -11.73
C ILE A 94 -4.44 1.96 -12.56
N ASN A 95 -3.69 1.07 -11.90
CA ASN A 95 -2.83 0.11 -12.59
C ASN A 95 -3.63 -0.86 -13.48
N ASP A 96 -4.79 -1.30 -13.01
CA ASP A 96 -5.66 -2.23 -13.75
C ASP A 96 -6.26 -1.55 -14.98
N CYS A 97 -6.77 -0.33 -14.85
CA CYS A 97 -7.20 0.49 -15.99
C CYS A 97 -6.06 0.73 -17.00
N ALA A 98 -4.85 1.00 -16.51
CA ALA A 98 -3.69 1.22 -17.38
C ALA A 98 -3.25 -0.05 -18.13
N SER A 99 -3.51 -1.22 -17.56
CA SER A 99 -3.15 -2.53 -18.13
C SER A 99 -4.24 -3.11 -19.04
N ALA A 100 -5.48 -2.63 -18.94
CA ALA A 100 -6.64 -3.16 -19.63
C ALA A 100 -6.48 -3.20 -21.17
N PRO A 101 -5.94 -2.17 -21.85
CA PRO A 101 -5.76 -2.21 -23.31
C PRO A 101 -4.88 -3.38 -23.75
N ALA A 102 -3.76 -3.61 -23.09
CA ALA A 102 -2.85 -4.71 -23.42
C ALA A 102 -3.49 -6.09 -23.17
N LEU A 103 -4.30 -6.21 -22.13
CA LEU A 103 -5.05 -7.43 -21.82
C LEU A 103 -6.12 -7.70 -22.89
N ILE A 104 -6.86 -6.69 -23.31
CA ILE A 104 -7.87 -6.78 -24.37
C ILE A 104 -7.24 -7.27 -25.68
N ASP A 105 -6.07 -6.71 -26.04
CA ASP A 105 -5.33 -7.12 -27.22
C ASP A 105 -4.84 -8.58 -27.12
N ALA A 106 -4.40 -9.00 -25.94
CA ALA A 106 -3.99 -10.38 -25.70
C ALA A 106 -5.19 -11.36 -25.83
N CYS A 107 -6.34 -11.00 -25.26
CA CYS A 107 -7.57 -11.81 -25.39
C CYS A 107 -8.05 -11.91 -26.85
N ALA A 108 -8.04 -10.81 -27.59
CA ALA A 108 -8.42 -10.80 -29.00
C ALA A 108 -7.50 -11.72 -29.85
N ARG A 109 -6.21 -11.69 -29.60
CA ARG A 109 -5.26 -12.62 -30.26
C ARG A 109 -5.53 -14.08 -29.91
N ALA A 110 -5.82 -14.37 -28.64
CA ALA A 110 -6.14 -15.74 -28.20
C ALA A 110 -7.45 -16.26 -28.79
N ALA A 111 -8.45 -15.41 -28.96
CA ALA A 111 -9.74 -15.75 -29.58
C ALA A 111 -9.69 -15.89 -31.11
N ARG A 112 -8.50 -15.74 -31.72
CA ARG A 112 -8.29 -15.81 -33.18
C ARG A 112 -9.18 -14.88 -34.01
N GLY A 113 -9.59 -13.75 -33.42
CA GLY A 113 -10.38 -12.75 -34.13
C GLY A 113 -10.17 -11.34 -33.55
N PRO A 114 -10.10 -10.31 -34.40
CA PRO A 114 -10.01 -8.93 -33.92
C PRO A 114 -11.31 -8.53 -33.24
N LEU A 115 -11.18 -7.73 -32.17
CA LEU A 115 -12.33 -7.06 -31.59
C LEU A 115 -12.99 -6.17 -32.67
N ARG A 116 -14.32 -6.16 -32.71
CA ARG A 116 -15.03 -5.23 -33.61
C ARG A 116 -14.61 -3.79 -33.28
N PRO A 117 -14.32 -2.93 -34.28
CA PRO A 117 -13.83 -1.57 -34.04
C PRO A 117 -14.71 -0.76 -33.08
N GLN A 118 -16.03 -0.90 -33.21
CA GLN A 118 -17.00 -0.19 -32.35
C GLN A 118 -16.87 -0.65 -30.88
N ALA A 119 -16.73 -1.94 -30.63
CA ALA A 119 -16.55 -2.49 -29.29
C ALA A 119 -15.22 -2.00 -28.66
N ARG A 120 -14.15 -1.98 -29.46
CA ARG A 120 -12.86 -1.43 -29.01
C ARG A 120 -13.00 0.03 -28.57
N THR A 121 -13.60 0.88 -29.39
CA THR A 121 -13.80 2.31 -29.09
C THR A 121 -14.60 2.51 -27.81
N ILE A 122 -15.68 1.76 -27.59
CA ILE A 122 -16.49 1.83 -26.38
C ILE A 122 -15.66 1.46 -25.14
N ILE A 123 -14.91 0.38 -25.21
CA ILE A 123 -14.08 -0.11 -24.09
C ILE A 123 -12.96 0.90 -23.77
N GLU A 124 -12.29 1.43 -24.77
CA GLU A 124 -11.21 2.41 -24.59
C GLU A 124 -11.74 3.71 -23.99
N HIS A 125 -12.89 4.18 -24.45
CA HIS A 125 -13.53 5.40 -23.90
C HIS A 125 -13.94 5.18 -22.44
N TRP A 126 -14.60 4.07 -22.13
CA TRP A 126 -15.00 3.73 -20.76
C TRP A 126 -13.78 3.61 -19.85
N ASN A 127 -12.73 2.91 -20.30
CA ASN A 127 -11.49 2.73 -19.54
C ASN A 127 -10.77 4.05 -19.27
N SER A 128 -10.77 4.98 -20.23
CA SER A 128 -10.18 6.31 -20.07
C SER A 128 -10.97 7.14 -19.05
N ALA A 129 -12.29 7.10 -19.08
CA ALA A 129 -13.14 7.79 -18.11
C ALA A 129 -12.92 7.26 -16.68
N MET A 130 -12.86 5.93 -16.54
CA MET A 130 -12.56 5.28 -15.26
C MET A 130 -11.17 5.66 -14.74
N LEU A 131 -10.17 5.71 -15.61
CA LEU A 131 -8.81 6.10 -15.22
C LEU A 131 -8.77 7.55 -14.67
N GLU A 132 -9.47 8.48 -15.32
CA GLU A 132 -9.55 9.88 -14.87
C GLU A 132 -10.29 10.00 -13.54
N GLU A 133 -11.36 9.26 -13.34
CA GLU A 133 -12.08 9.22 -12.07
C GLU A 133 -11.20 8.70 -10.94
N ARG A 134 -10.48 7.59 -11.16
CA ARG A 134 -9.56 7.03 -10.16
C ARG A 134 -8.39 7.94 -9.84
N ARG A 135 -7.89 8.70 -10.81
CA ARG A 135 -6.84 9.69 -10.59
C ARG A 135 -7.30 10.83 -9.68
N ARG A 136 -8.54 11.29 -9.85
CA ARG A 136 -9.12 12.32 -8.95
C ARG A 136 -9.22 11.85 -7.50
N GLY A 137 -9.59 10.59 -7.28
CA GLY A 137 -9.63 10.01 -5.93
C GLY A 137 -8.26 9.79 -5.29
N LEU A 138 -7.18 9.80 -6.09
CA LEU A 138 -5.83 9.55 -5.59
C LEU A 138 -5.32 10.67 -4.67
N ASP A 139 -5.63 11.92 -4.95
CA ASP A 139 -5.17 13.07 -4.17
C ASP A 139 -5.74 13.03 -2.75
N GLU A 140 -7.02 12.69 -2.60
CA GLU A 140 -7.70 12.58 -1.31
C GLU A 140 -7.11 11.47 -0.43
N VAL A 141 -6.93 10.27 -0.99
CA VAL A 141 -6.34 9.15 -0.23
C VAL A 141 -4.87 9.38 0.07
N TRP A 142 -4.14 10.09 -0.79
CA TRP A 142 -2.75 10.48 -0.55
C TRP A 142 -2.63 11.49 0.58
N GLU A 143 -3.49 12.50 0.60
CA GLU A 143 -3.54 13.49 1.67
C GLU A 143 -3.89 12.84 3.00
N THR A 144 -4.89 11.95 3.02
CA THR A 144 -5.29 11.17 4.20
C THR A 144 -4.12 10.34 4.72
N PHE A 145 -3.43 9.62 3.84
CA PHE A 145 -2.23 8.86 4.21
C PHE A 145 -1.13 9.76 4.81
N GLY A 146 -0.90 10.93 4.20
CA GLY A 146 0.13 11.88 4.66
C GLY A 146 -0.16 12.49 6.03
N LYS A 147 -1.43 12.65 6.40
CA LYS A 147 -1.89 13.18 7.70
C LYS A 147 -2.00 12.11 8.79
N THR A 148 -2.00 10.83 8.42
CA THR A 148 -2.19 9.74 9.38
C THR A 148 -0.94 9.55 10.23
N GLU A 149 -1.12 9.49 11.55
CA GLU A 149 -0.04 9.26 12.48
C GLU A 149 0.59 7.87 12.32
N ARG A 150 1.90 7.83 12.45
CA ARG A 150 2.66 6.58 12.41
C ARG A 150 2.56 5.88 13.77
N PHE A 151 1.88 4.74 13.83
CA PHE A 151 1.67 3.99 15.07
C PHE A 151 2.95 3.45 15.72
N TRP A 152 4.05 3.48 14.99
CA TRP A 152 5.37 3.00 15.46
C TRP A 152 6.28 4.11 15.99
N ARG A 153 5.77 5.35 16.14
CA ARG A 153 6.46 6.53 16.67
C ARG A 153 5.84 7.01 17.96
#